data_2b933f292418ae23970b80cb2c349e65
#
_entry.id   2b933f292418ae23970b80cb2c349e65
#
_cell.length_a   1.000
_cell.length_b   1.000
_cell.length_c   1.000
_cell.angle_alpha   90.00
_cell.angle_beta   90.00
_cell.angle_gamma   90.00
#
_symmetry.space_group_name_H-M   'P 1'
#
loop_
_entity.id
_entity.type
_entity.pdbx_description
1 polymer ?
#
loop_
_entity_poly.entity_id
_entity_poly.type
_entity_poly.pdbx_seq_one_letter_code
_entity_poly.pdbx_strand_id
1 'polypeptide(L)'
;MKSVTRRSLGILSLGFAAAATNMLRADPARAEDTAVHIDNFVFEPAQLTVKVGQTVTWTNRDDIPHTVVCAGKFRSKAMDTDGTFSFTFTAPGEYKYFCSLHPHMTGAVKVE
;
A
#
# COMPACT_ATOMS: atom_id res chain seq x y z
N MET A 1 21.88 12.95 50.62
CA MET A 1 21.18 12.76 50.28
C MET A 1 20.58 12.31 49.46
N LYS A 2 20.62 12.13 49.48
CA LYS A 2 19.93 11.70 48.90
C LYS A 2 19.39 11.70 47.85
N SER A 3 19.41 11.94 47.75
CA SER A 3 18.60 11.94 46.92
C SER A 3 18.59 11.74 45.83
N VAL A 4 19.03 11.97 45.79
CA VAL A 4 18.79 11.78 44.86
C VAL A 4 18.63 10.92 44.02
N THR A 5 18.83 10.85 44.20
CA THR A 5 18.49 10.03 43.61
C THR A 5 17.80 9.65 42.83
N ARG A 6 17.75 9.95 42.87
CA ARG A 6 16.80 9.56 42.34
C ARG A 6 16.51 9.57 41.27
N ARG A 7 16.77 9.84 41.24
CA ARG A 7 16.13 9.84 40.41
C ARG A 7 16.11 9.49 39.36
N SER A 8 16.42 9.46 39.74
CA SER A 8 16.13 9.16 38.77
C SER A 8 15.83 8.64 38.01
N LEU A 9 15.97 8.81 38.26
CA LEU A 9 15.37 8.37 37.58
C LEU A 9 15.04 8.11 36.68
N GLY A 10 15.14 8.26 36.83
CA GLY A 10 14.50 8.03 35.96
C GLY A 10 14.45 7.82 35.08
N ILE A 11 14.73 8.01 35.15
CA ILE A 11 14.23 7.79 34.45
C ILE A 11 14.02 7.22 33.68
N LEU A 12 14.23 7.29 33.84
CA LEU A 12 13.65 6.83 33.29
C LEU A 12 13.19 6.57 32.50
N SER A 13 13.36 6.62 32.55
CA SER A 13 12.54 6.34 32.11
C SER A 13 12.25 6.35 31.14
N LEU A 14 12.60 6.70 30.96
CA LEU A 14 12.07 6.74 30.12
C LEU A 14 12.08 6.07 29.17
N GLY A 15 12.49 6.02 29.27
CA GLY A 15 12.43 5.45 28.39
C GLY A 15 11.82 4.78 27.80
N PHE A 16 11.73 4.73 27.73
CA PHE A 16 11.04 4.17 27.41
C PHE A 16 10.53 4.10 26.69
N ALA A 17 10.80 4.03 27.12
CA ALA A 17 9.91 3.96 26.61
C ALA A 17 9.74 4.25 25.38
N ALA A 18 9.97 4.97 25.49
CA ALA A 18 9.84 5.50 24.33
C ALA A 18 10.02 4.66 23.21
N ALA A 19 10.94 3.97 23.30
CA ALA A 19 11.31 3.17 22.24
C ALA A 19 10.18 2.33 21.76
N ALA A 20 9.44 1.87 22.64
CA ALA A 20 8.41 0.94 22.29
C ALA A 20 7.44 1.52 21.30
N THR A 21 7.25 2.79 21.36
CA THR A 21 6.23 3.40 20.55
C THR A 21 6.59 3.47 19.09
N ASN A 22 7.83 3.29 18.78
CA ASN A 22 8.27 3.53 17.43
C ASN A 22 7.76 2.53 16.43
N MET A 23 7.59 1.33 16.84
CA MET A 23 7.20 0.31 15.88
C MET A 23 5.84 0.53 15.31
N LEU A 24 5.00 1.25 15.99
CA LEU A 24 3.66 1.45 15.50
C LEU A 24 3.62 2.27 14.24
N ARG A 25 4.60 3.07 14.04
CA ARG A 25 4.57 3.99 12.93
C ARG A 25 4.80 3.34 11.59
N ALA A 26 5.33 2.15 11.59
CA ALA A 26 5.58 1.48 10.34
C ALA A 26 4.29 1.10 9.63
N ASP A 27 3.24 0.88 10.38
CA ASP A 27 2.00 0.41 9.78
C ASP A 27 1.34 1.40 8.85
N PRO A 28 1.19 2.66 9.23
CA PRO A 28 0.59 3.63 8.30
C PRO A 28 1.41 3.82 7.04
N ALA A 29 2.72 3.80 7.17
CA ALA A 29 3.55 3.97 5.99
C ALA A 29 3.35 2.81 5.03
N ARG A 30 3.22 1.63 5.57
CA ARG A 30 3.03 0.47 4.73
C ARG A 30 1.72 0.52 3.98
N ALA A 31 0.69 1.06 4.60
CA ALA A 31 -0.61 1.17 3.94
C ALA A 31 -0.54 2.09 2.73
N GLU A 32 0.27 3.14 2.82
CA GLU A 32 0.40 4.06 1.69
C GLU A 32 1.10 3.41 0.51
N ASP A 33 1.99 2.47 0.79
CA ASP A 33 2.76 1.83 -0.26
C ASP A 33 1.93 0.88 -1.10
N THR A 34 0.67 0.70 -0.76
CA THR A 34 -0.20 -0.22 -1.48
C THR A 34 -1.21 0.51 -2.36
N ALA A 35 -0.96 1.74 -2.70
CA ALA A 35 -1.85 2.52 -3.53
C ALA A 35 -1.29 2.68 -4.94
N VAL A 36 -2.16 2.55 -5.94
CA VAL A 36 -1.84 2.78 -7.34
C VAL A 36 -2.85 3.77 -7.88
N HIS A 37 -2.38 4.79 -8.56
CA HIS A 37 -3.25 5.76 -9.20
C HIS A 37 -3.23 5.55 -10.71
N ILE A 38 -4.37 5.77 -11.33
CA ILE A 38 -4.48 5.72 -12.79
C ILE A 38 -4.67 7.16 -13.26
N ASP A 39 -3.74 7.63 -14.09
CA ASP A 39 -3.80 9.00 -14.57
C ASP A 39 -3.11 9.05 -15.93
N ASN A 40 -3.70 9.77 -16.86
CA ASN A 40 -3.12 9.94 -18.18
C ASN A 40 -2.81 8.59 -18.85
N PHE A 41 -3.72 7.63 -18.68
CA PHE A 41 -3.59 6.29 -19.27
C PHE A 41 -2.39 5.51 -18.76
N VAL A 42 -1.99 5.74 -17.51
CA VAL A 42 -0.83 5.09 -16.91
C VAL A 42 -1.19 4.64 -15.51
N PHE A 43 -0.71 3.45 -15.11
CA PHE A 43 -0.76 3.01 -13.73
C PHE A 43 0.47 3.55 -13.02
N GLU A 44 0.27 4.24 -11.90
CA GLU A 44 1.36 4.91 -11.19
C GLU A 44 1.37 4.51 -9.73
N PRO A 45 2.36 3.79 -9.24
CA PRO A 45 3.51 3.27 -9.97
C PRO A 45 3.09 2.09 -10.83
N ALA A 46 3.80 1.89 -11.93
CA ALA A 46 3.51 0.77 -12.83
C ALA A 46 3.96 -0.55 -12.23
N GLN A 47 4.92 -0.51 -11.32
CA GLN A 47 5.41 -1.69 -10.64
C GLN A 47 5.43 -1.44 -9.15
N LEU A 48 4.87 -2.37 -8.40
CA LEU A 48 4.70 -2.23 -6.96
C LEU A 48 5.08 -3.54 -6.30
N THR A 49 5.83 -3.47 -5.21
CA THR A 49 6.19 -4.65 -4.42
C THR A 49 5.46 -4.59 -3.09
N VAL A 50 4.77 -5.66 -2.74
CA VAL A 50 4.03 -5.73 -1.49
C VAL A 50 4.32 -7.06 -0.82
N LYS A 51 3.85 -7.21 0.41
CA LYS A 51 3.99 -8.45 1.15
C LYS A 51 2.68 -9.23 1.11
N VAL A 52 2.80 -10.53 1.28
CA VAL A 52 1.61 -11.38 1.37
C VAL A 52 0.69 -10.84 2.45
N GLY A 53 -0.58 -10.74 2.13
CA GLY A 53 -1.61 -10.23 3.05
C GLY A 53 -1.93 -8.77 2.87
N GLN A 54 -1.16 -8.04 2.07
CA GLN A 54 -1.44 -6.64 1.84
C GLN A 54 -2.50 -6.45 0.78
N THR A 55 -3.22 -5.34 0.90
CA THR A 55 -4.28 -4.97 -0.03
C THR A 55 -3.78 -3.81 -0.88
N VAL A 56 -3.93 -3.93 -2.19
CA VAL A 56 -3.61 -2.83 -3.11
C VAL A 56 -4.91 -2.19 -3.57
N THR A 57 -4.93 -0.88 -3.57
CA THR A 57 -6.10 -0.10 -4.00
C THR A 57 -5.71 0.74 -5.20
N TRP A 58 -6.46 0.57 -6.28
CA TRP A 58 -6.32 1.37 -7.50
C TRP A 58 -7.38 2.46 -7.48
N THR A 59 -6.99 3.68 -7.82
CA THR A 59 -7.91 4.81 -7.92
C THR A 59 -7.78 5.43 -9.30
N ASN A 60 -8.90 5.57 -9.99
CA ASN A 60 -8.90 6.19 -11.31
C ASN A 60 -8.97 7.71 -11.17
N ARG A 61 -7.93 8.39 -11.64
CA ARG A 61 -7.88 9.85 -11.63
C ARG A 61 -8.14 10.46 -13.01
N ASP A 62 -8.29 9.61 -14.02
CA ASP A 62 -8.61 10.09 -15.35
C ASP A 62 -10.09 10.45 -15.45
N ASP A 63 -10.42 11.22 -16.47
CA ASP A 63 -11.80 11.58 -16.72
C ASP A 63 -12.48 10.62 -17.70
N ILE A 64 -11.87 9.46 -17.94
CA ILE A 64 -12.47 8.37 -18.71
C ILE A 64 -12.36 7.09 -17.90
N PRO A 65 -13.21 6.10 -18.18
CA PRO A 65 -13.20 4.85 -17.42
C PRO A 65 -11.97 4.00 -17.69
N HIS A 66 -11.53 3.29 -16.66
CA HIS A 66 -10.45 2.31 -16.76
C HIS A 66 -10.80 1.09 -15.95
N THR A 67 -10.15 -0.03 -16.25
CA THR A 67 -10.31 -1.28 -15.49
C THR A 67 -8.95 -1.79 -15.05
N VAL A 68 -8.95 -2.73 -14.11
CA VAL A 68 -7.76 -3.44 -13.67
C VAL A 68 -8.05 -4.92 -13.80
N VAL A 69 -7.30 -5.61 -14.67
CA VAL A 69 -7.57 -7.02 -14.95
C VAL A 69 -6.27 -7.80 -14.85
N CYS A 70 -6.27 -8.84 -14.02
CA CYS A 70 -5.18 -9.81 -13.94
C CYS A 70 -5.79 -11.15 -14.27
N ALA A 71 -5.48 -11.68 -15.44
CA ALA A 71 -6.15 -12.87 -15.96
C ALA A 71 -6.13 -14.02 -14.97
N GLY A 72 -7.30 -14.57 -14.69
CA GLY A 72 -7.42 -15.71 -13.79
C GLY A 72 -7.31 -15.34 -12.32
N LYS A 73 -7.10 -14.08 -11.98
CA LYS A 73 -6.93 -13.69 -10.59
C LYS A 73 -7.96 -12.67 -10.15
N PHE A 74 -8.08 -11.56 -10.85
CA PHE A 74 -9.06 -10.55 -10.49
C PHE A 74 -9.41 -9.68 -11.68
N ARG A 75 -10.54 -9.01 -11.54
CA ARG A 75 -11.04 -8.10 -12.57
C ARG A 75 -11.91 -7.06 -11.91
N SER A 76 -11.61 -5.80 -12.14
CA SER A 76 -12.44 -4.73 -11.64
C SER A 76 -13.57 -4.46 -12.63
N LYS A 77 -14.58 -3.75 -12.16
CA LYS A 77 -15.53 -3.12 -13.03
C LYS A 77 -14.86 -1.90 -13.67
N ALA A 78 -15.50 -1.33 -14.67
CA ALA A 78 -15.03 -0.05 -15.19
C ALA A 78 -15.19 0.99 -14.09
N MET A 79 -14.11 1.71 -13.81
CA MET A 79 -14.11 2.73 -12.77
C MET A 79 -14.19 4.10 -13.42
N ASP A 80 -15.17 4.88 -13.01
CA ASP A 80 -15.24 6.28 -13.40
C ASP A 80 -14.23 7.09 -12.60
N THR A 81 -14.15 8.39 -12.88
CA THR A 81 -13.23 9.25 -12.15
C THR A 81 -13.46 9.12 -10.65
N ASP A 82 -12.35 8.96 -9.92
CA ASP A 82 -12.33 8.76 -8.47
C ASP A 82 -12.87 7.41 -8.01
N GLY A 83 -13.24 6.53 -8.93
CA GLY A 83 -13.62 5.17 -8.59
C GLY A 83 -12.42 4.37 -8.15
N THR A 84 -12.65 3.36 -7.30
CA THR A 84 -11.58 2.55 -6.73
C THR A 84 -11.86 1.08 -6.88
N PHE A 85 -10.77 0.29 -6.83
CA PHE A 85 -10.82 -1.15 -6.82
C PHE A 85 -9.71 -1.64 -5.91
N SER A 86 -9.99 -2.63 -5.07
CA SER A 86 -9.00 -3.16 -4.15
C SER A 86 -8.92 -4.67 -4.27
N PHE A 87 -7.71 -5.20 -4.07
CA PHE A 87 -7.51 -6.64 -4.06
C PHE A 87 -6.45 -6.99 -3.02
N THR A 88 -6.71 -8.03 -2.23
CA THR A 88 -5.78 -8.50 -1.20
C THR A 88 -4.99 -9.68 -1.76
N PHE A 89 -3.66 -9.58 -1.72
CA PHE A 89 -2.78 -10.61 -2.27
C PHE A 89 -2.42 -11.59 -1.17
N THR A 90 -2.80 -12.85 -1.35
CA THR A 90 -2.60 -13.87 -0.33
C THR A 90 -1.52 -14.89 -0.68
N ALA A 91 -0.91 -14.79 -1.85
CA ALA A 91 0.13 -15.71 -2.27
C ALA A 91 1.25 -14.94 -2.95
N PRO A 92 2.51 -15.37 -2.75
CA PRO A 92 3.62 -14.70 -3.43
C PRO A 92 3.59 -14.95 -4.93
N GLY A 93 4.22 -14.07 -5.66
CA GLY A 93 4.28 -14.18 -7.10
C GLY A 93 4.25 -12.82 -7.76
N GLU A 94 4.30 -12.83 -9.08
CA GLU A 94 4.19 -11.62 -9.86
C GLU A 94 2.84 -11.60 -10.55
N TYR A 95 2.09 -10.53 -10.35
CA TYR A 95 0.74 -10.38 -10.87
C TYR A 95 0.74 -9.24 -11.88
N LYS A 96 0.75 -9.60 -13.15
CA LYS A 96 0.71 -8.62 -14.24
C LYS A 96 -0.72 -8.33 -14.58
N TYR A 97 -1.04 -7.05 -14.73
CA TYR A 97 -2.40 -6.64 -15.01
C TYR A 97 -2.43 -5.59 -16.11
N PHE A 98 -3.61 -5.32 -16.61
CA PHE A 98 -3.80 -4.38 -17.70
C PHE A 98 -5.20 -3.78 -17.62
N CYS A 99 -5.44 -2.77 -18.44
CA CYS A 99 -6.76 -2.17 -18.59
C CYS A 99 -7.43 -2.81 -19.82
N SER A 100 -8.61 -3.42 -19.62
CA SER A 100 -9.27 -4.09 -20.72
C SER A 100 -9.79 -3.12 -21.77
N LEU A 101 -10.01 -1.87 -21.41
CA LEU A 101 -10.47 -0.84 -22.33
C LEU A 101 -9.30 -0.23 -23.10
N HIS A 102 -8.10 -0.30 -22.54
CA HIS A 102 -6.90 0.26 -23.14
C HIS A 102 -5.75 -0.72 -22.89
N PRO A 103 -5.65 -1.79 -23.70
CA PRO A 103 -4.76 -2.90 -23.38
C PRO A 103 -3.27 -2.57 -23.31
N HIS A 104 -2.87 -1.41 -23.82
CA HIS A 104 -1.46 -1.00 -23.71
C HIS A 104 -1.13 -0.49 -22.31
N MET A 105 -2.13 -0.18 -21.52
CA MET A 105 -1.91 0.22 -20.13
C MET A 105 -1.65 -1.05 -19.31
N THR A 106 -0.44 -1.18 -18.78
CA THR A 106 -0.06 -2.37 -18.03
C THR A 106 0.64 -1.99 -16.73
N GLY A 107 0.60 -2.91 -15.79
CA GLY A 107 1.30 -2.77 -14.54
C GLY A 107 1.59 -4.14 -13.94
N ALA A 108 2.23 -4.15 -12.80
CA ALA A 108 2.55 -5.40 -12.12
C ALA A 108 2.66 -5.19 -10.62
N VAL A 109 2.21 -6.18 -9.87
CA VAL A 109 2.41 -6.23 -8.42
C VAL A 109 3.24 -7.46 -8.13
N LYS A 110 4.36 -7.26 -7.46
CA LYS A 110 5.19 -8.35 -6.98
C LYS A 110 4.89 -8.58 -5.52
N VAL A 111 4.53 -9.81 -5.17
CA VAL A 111 4.17 -10.16 -3.80
C VAL A 111 5.23 -11.09 -3.24
N GLU A 112 5.82 -10.72 -2.10
CA GLU A 112 6.88 -11.55 -1.48
C GLU A 112 6.60 -11.86 -0.03
#